data_9062e512742b2153b32e73809ddb2b12
#
_entry.id   9062e512742b2153b32e73809ddb2b12
#
_cell.length_a   1.000
_cell.length_b   1.000
_cell.length_c   1.000
_cell.angle_alpha   90.00
_cell.angle_beta   90.00
_cell.angle_gamma   90.00
#
_symmetry.space_group_name_H-M   'P 1'
#
loop_
_entity.id
_entity.type
_entity.pdbx_description
1 polymer ?
#
loop_
_entity_poly.entity_id
_entity_poly.type
_entity_poly.pdbx_seq_one_letter_code
_entity_poly.pdbx_strand_id
1 'polypeptide(L)'
;MKLLIFSDVLDPWSWGLEGVLRALTFTYRDLSYEFIMTGLVENYEDFLPKNFSQLNSVELGNKILFDMYRAASTITKFPHFKKIPSLFSEEHKSSYILDKYYNAVRQISYDKSNLYMRRLKEGAILKEENIYDMQVQKEILKELDIDFNDFTSELEFIDEIFLEDRMLAFDYRVKNPPAFLIEDNKRLIKGYKSYEDLCKFIDDEVGIEKREINDSLLVEFISTFSHVLKEEINILFSEQSLDNLLKQGKILEKTFGNGKIYQLASK
;
A
#
# COMPACT_ATOMS: atom_id res chain seq x y z
N MET A 1 10.91 13.04 11.54
CA MET A 1 11.23 12.95 10.10
C MET A 1 10.03 12.47 9.33
N LYS A 2 9.71 13.10 8.21
CA LYS A 2 8.62 12.67 7.33
C LYS A 2 9.18 12.15 6.00
N LEU A 3 8.69 11.00 5.58
CA LEU A 3 9.04 10.36 4.32
C LEU A 3 7.86 10.48 3.35
N LEU A 4 8.04 11.15 2.22
CA LEU A 4 7.06 11.19 1.15
C LEU A 4 7.32 10.01 0.21
N ILE A 5 6.28 9.24 -0.08
CA ILE A 5 6.35 8.01 -0.87
C ILE A 5 5.52 8.20 -2.12
N PHE A 6 6.17 8.37 -3.25
CA PHE A 6 5.50 8.42 -4.53
C PHE A 6 4.96 7.04 -4.88
N SER A 7 3.66 6.95 -5.09
CA SER A 7 2.93 5.68 -5.25
C SER A 7 1.70 5.85 -6.14
N ASP A 8 1.01 4.76 -6.35
CA ASP A 8 -0.31 4.67 -6.97
C ASP A 8 -1.04 3.50 -6.30
N VAL A 9 -2.36 3.57 -6.20
CA VAL A 9 -3.14 2.51 -5.56
C VAL A 9 -2.95 1.17 -6.24
N LEU A 10 -2.79 1.16 -7.58
CA LEU A 10 -2.57 -0.06 -8.38
C LEU A 10 -1.09 -0.39 -8.61
N ASP A 11 -0.14 0.31 -7.94
CA ASP A 11 1.28 -0.02 -8.06
C ASP A 11 1.62 -1.33 -7.32
N PRO A 12 2.03 -2.40 -8.04
CA PRO A 12 2.32 -3.69 -7.43
C PRO A 12 3.56 -3.67 -6.51
N TRP A 13 4.50 -2.76 -6.75
CA TRP A 13 5.69 -2.62 -5.91
C TRP A 13 5.34 -1.96 -4.58
N SER A 14 4.43 -0.97 -4.60
CA SER A 14 3.94 -0.32 -3.37
C SER A 14 3.14 -1.29 -2.48
N TRP A 15 2.50 -2.31 -3.05
CA TRP A 15 1.91 -3.38 -2.24
C TRP A 15 2.98 -4.14 -1.44
N GLY A 16 4.09 -4.51 -2.08
CA GLY A 16 5.21 -5.16 -1.40
C GLY A 16 5.92 -4.27 -0.36
N LEU A 17 5.78 -2.94 -0.49
CA LEU A 17 6.33 -1.98 0.48
C LEU A 17 5.55 -1.89 1.79
N GLU A 18 4.29 -2.31 1.82
CA GLU A 18 3.46 -2.17 3.02
C GLU A 18 4.14 -2.76 4.27
N GLY A 19 4.74 -3.95 4.15
CA GLY A 19 5.47 -4.56 5.26
C GLY A 19 6.75 -3.82 5.60
N VAL A 20 7.46 -3.32 4.60
CA VAL A 20 8.68 -2.53 4.81
C VAL A 20 8.37 -1.23 5.55
N LEU A 21 7.29 -0.53 5.17
CA LEU A 21 6.86 0.71 5.81
C LEU A 21 6.44 0.50 7.26
N ARG A 22 5.69 -0.58 7.53
CA ARG A 22 5.34 -0.98 8.90
C ARG A 22 6.57 -1.32 9.72
N ALA A 23 7.52 -2.06 9.15
CA ALA A 23 8.78 -2.37 9.80
C ALA A 23 9.58 -1.10 10.12
N LEU A 24 9.65 -0.15 9.18
CA LEU A 24 10.34 1.12 9.38
C LEU A 24 9.70 1.96 10.48
N THR A 25 8.37 2.19 10.44
CA THR A 25 7.68 2.98 11.47
C THR A 25 7.68 2.31 12.84
N PHE A 26 7.80 0.98 12.90
CA PHE A 26 8.00 0.25 14.15
C PHE A 26 9.42 0.39 14.68
N THR A 27 10.42 0.49 13.79
CA THR A 27 11.84 0.60 14.14
C THR A 27 12.24 2.03 14.50
N TYR A 28 11.72 3.03 13.76
CA TYR A 28 12.02 4.44 13.95
C TYR A 28 10.80 5.17 14.51
N ARG A 29 10.79 5.46 15.81
CA ARG A 29 9.61 6.00 16.52
C ARG A 29 9.12 7.34 15.98
N ASP A 30 10.06 8.20 15.53
CA ASP A 30 9.76 9.54 15.01
C ASP A 30 9.66 9.58 13.50
N LEU A 31 9.54 8.41 12.85
CA LEU A 31 9.31 8.31 11.42
C LEU A 31 7.81 8.31 11.13
N SER A 32 7.37 9.26 10.33
CA SER A 32 6.07 9.24 9.68
C SER A 32 6.23 9.14 8.16
N TYR A 33 5.19 8.72 7.46
CA TYR A 33 5.19 8.73 6.01
C TYR A 33 3.83 9.12 5.46
N GLU A 34 3.84 9.58 4.22
CA GLU A 34 2.66 9.95 3.44
C GLU A 34 2.83 9.49 2.00
N PHE A 35 1.78 8.98 1.40
CA PHE A 35 1.79 8.67 -0.02
C PHE A 35 1.46 9.93 -0.85
N ILE A 36 2.22 10.09 -1.93
CA ILE A 36 2.03 11.10 -2.97
C ILE A 36 1.56 10.36 -4.21
N MET A 37 0.35 10.64 -4.65
CA MET A 37 -0.30 9.92 -5.73
C MET A 37 0.20 10.35 -7.10
N THR A 38 0.83 9.44 -7.82
CA THR A 38 1.50 9.76 -9.11
C THR A 38 0.58 9.65 -10.33
N GLY A 39 -0.54 8.93 -10.21
CA GLY A 39 -1.39 8.64 -11.35
C GLY A 39 -0.67 7.76 -12.37
N LEU A 40 -0.32 6.54 -11.97
CA LEU A 40 0.50 5.62 -12.79
C LEU A 40 -0.22 5.17 -14.06
N VAL A 41 -1.52 4.92 -13.97
CA VAL A 41 -2.33 4.39 -15.06
C VAL A 41 -3.36 5.43 -15.48
N GLU A 42 -3.08 6.19 -16.54
CA GLU A 42 -4.08 7.08 -17.14
C GLU A 42 -5.13 6.30 -17.93
N ASN A 43 -4.67 5.32 -18.72
CA ASN A 43 -5.52 4.39 -19.42
C ASN A 43 -4.82 3.03 -19.51
N TYR A 44 -5.48 1.94 -19.09
CA TYR A 44 -4.89 0.60 -19.18
C TYR A 44 -4.57 0.19 -20.63
N GLU A 45 -5.20 0.81 -21.62
CA GLU A 45 -4.93 0.57 -23.03
C GLU A 45 -3.48 0.94 -23.42
N ASP A 46 -2.82 1.83 -22.67
CA ASP A 46 -1.41 2.19 -22.86
C ASP A 46 -0.46 1.02 -22.60
N PHE A 47 -0.89 0.01 -21.85
CA PHE A 47 -0.12 -1.22 -21.61
C PHE A 47 -0.25 -2.23 -22.75
N LEU A 48 -1.21 -2.05 -23.65
CA LEU A 48 -1.51 -3.04 -24.68
C LEU A 48 -0.45 -3.00 -25.79
N PRO A 49 -0.08 -4.15 -26.36
CA PRO A 49 0.76 -4.19 -27.54
C PRO A 49 0.13 -3.44 -28.70
N LYS A 50 0.89 -2.61 -29.42
CA LYS A 50 0.42 -1.74 -30.51
C LYS A 50 -0.35 -2.45 -31.63
N ASN A 51 -0.19 -3.74 -31.79
CA ASN A 51 -0.84 -4.56 -32.84
C ASN A 51 -2.03 -5.37 -32.30
N PHE A 52 -2.50 -5.05 -31.11
CA PHE A 52 -3.61 -5.78 -30.50
C PHE A 52 -4.94 -5.36 -31.12
N SER A 53 -5.77 -6.33 -31.54
CA SER A 53 -7.14 -6.03 -31.95
C SER A 53 -7.97 -5.65 -30.71
N GLN A 54 -8.79 -4.61 -30.79
CA GLN A 54 -9.58 -4.05 -29.67
C GLN A 54 -10.56 -5.03 -29.01
N LEU A 55 -10.77 -6.21 -29.61
CA LEU A 55 -11.55 -7.28 -29.00
C LEU A 55 -10.80 -7.83 -27.77
N ASN A 56 -11.43 -7.71 -26.59
CA ASN A 56 -10.93 -8.13 -25.28
C ASN A 56 -9.84 -7.25 -24.65
N SER A 57 -9.79 -5.95 -24.96
CA SER A 57 -8.81 -5.03 -24.38
C SER A 57 -8.87 -4.99 -22.84
N VAL A 58 -10.06 -5.00 -22.25
CA VAL A 58 -10.29 -5.02 -20.80
C VAL A 58 -9.69 -6.28 -20.16
N GLU A 59 -9.94 -7.46 -20.73
CA GLU A 59 -9.40 -8.72 -20.22
C GLU A 59 -7.87 -8.72 -20.29
N LEU A 60 -7.29 -8.23 -21.37
CA LEU A 60 -5.84 -8.15 -21.51
C LEU A 60 -5.23 -7.12 -20.55
N GLY A 61 -5.85 -5.96 -20.33
CA GLY A 61 -5.42 -4.97 -19.35
C GLY A 61 -5.36 -5.56 -17.93
N ASN A 62 -6.43 -6.25 -17.51
CA ASN A 62 -6.47 -6.95 -16.23
C ASN A 62 -5.44 -8.08 -16.14
N LYS A 63 -5.20 -8.81 -17.26
CA LYS A 63 -4.16 -9.84 -17.28
C LYS A 63 -2.76 -9.26 -17.14
N ILE A 64 -2.46 -8.16 -17.78
CA ILE A 64 -1.18 -7.46 -17.66
C ILE A 64 -0.99 -7.00 -16.19
N LEU A 65 -2.00 -6.40 -15.58
CA LEU A 65 -1.97 -6.03 -14.17
C LEU A 65 -1.69 -7.24 -13.28
N PHE A 66 -2.37 -8.36 -13.50
CA PHE A 66 -2.11 -9.62 -12.79
C PHE A 66 -0.65 -10.07 -12.93
N ASP A 67 -0.11 -10.06 -14.16
CA ASP A 67 1.27 -10.50 -14.44
C ASP A 67 2.29 -9.56 -13.78
N MET A 68 2.02 -8.25 -13.69
CA MET A 68 2.85 -7.28 -12.97
C MET A 68 2.88 -7.56 -11.46
N TYR A 69 1.74 -7.81 -10.82
CA TYR A 69 1.67 -8.20 -9.41
C TYR A 69 2.39 -9.52 -9.14
N ARG A 70 2.21 -10.51 -10.02
CA ARG A 70 2.91 -11.79 -9.92
C ARG A 70 4.43 -11.61 -10.03
N ALA A 71 4.90 -10.76 -10.95
CA ALA A 71 6.32 -10.45 -11.10
C ALA A 71 6.88 -9.74 -9.85
N ALA A 72 6.18 -8.71 -9.32
CA ALA A 72 6.58 -8.02 -8.11
C ALA A 72 6.63 -8.97 -6.89
N SER A 73 5.66 -9.89 -6.76
CA SER A 73 5.61 -10.89 -5.69
C SER A 73 6.83 -11.82 -5.66
N THR A 74 7.49 -12.08 -6.80
CA THR A 74 8.73 -12.89 -6.82
C THR A 74 9.86 -12.25 -6.03
N ILE A 75 9.87 -10.92 -5.93
CA ILE A 75 10.88 -10.10 -5.23
C ILE A 75 10.40 -9.74 -3.84
N THR A 76 9.22 -9.18 -3.73
CA THR A 76 8.66 -8.67 -2.48
C THR A 76 8.19 -9.77 -1.52
N LYS A 77 7.93 -10.96 -2.04
CA LYS A 77 7.32 -12.12 -1.37
C LYS A 77 5.88 -11.89 -0.91
N PHE A 78 5.33 -10.71 -1.11
CA PHE A 78 3.94 -10.41 -0.74
C PHE A 78 2.95 -11.21 -1.59
N PRO A 79 1.78 -11.57 -1.05
CA PRO A 79 0.73 -12.26 -1.81
C PRO A 79 0.25 -11.39 -2.97
N HIS A 80 -0.12 -12.04 -4.07
CA HIS A 80 -0.69 -11.38 -5.25
C HIS A 80 -2.09 -11.92 -5.53
N PHE A 81 -2.77 -11.39 -6.52
CA PHE A 81 -4.06 -11.88 -6.98
C PHE A 81 -4.04 -13.39 -7.22
N LYS A 82 -5.07 -14.10 -6.78
CA LYS A 82 -5.19 -15.55 -6.97
C LYS A 82 -5.65 -15.91 -8.38
N LYS A 83 -6.41 -15.00 -9.01
CA LYS A 83 -6.88 -15.09 -10.41
C LYS A 83 -6.76 -13.70 -11.05
N ILE A 84 -6.94 -13.61 -12.36
CA ILE A 84 -6.97 -12.33 -13.06
C ILE A 84 -8.08 -11.46 -12.44
N PRO A 85 -7.75 -10.25 -11.94
CA PRO A 85 -8.74 -9.36 -11.34
C PRO A 85 -9.70 -8.80 -12.40
N SER A 86 -10.82 -8.22 -11.94
CA SER A 86 -11.74 -7.43 -12.75
C SER A 86 -11.75 -5.98 -12.27
N LEU A 87 -10.56 -5.35 -12.22
CA LEU A 87 -10.42 -3.97 -11.78
C LEU A 87 -10.65 -3.00 -12.93
N PHE A 88 -9.97 -3.20 -14.05
CA PHE A 88 -10.26 -2.40 -15.25
C PHE A 88 -11.54 -2.85 -15.93
N SER A 89 -12.28 -1.88 -16.45
CA SER A 89 -13.50 -2.06 -17.22
C SER A 89 -13.63 -0.94 -18.27
N GLU A 90 -14.67 -0.93 -19.08
CA GLU A 90 -14.96 0.19 -20.00
C GLU A 90 -15.22 1.51 -19.24
N GLU A 91 -15.72 1.42 -18.00
CA GLU A 91 -16.02 2.57 -17.14
C GLU A 91 -14.78 2.98 -16.30
N HIS A 92 -13.94 2.02 -15.93
CA HIS A 92 -12.78 2.22 -15.08
C HIS A 92 -11.49 1.89 -15.83
N LYS A 93 -11.03 2.84 -16.65
CA LYS A 93 -9.82 2.68 -17.46
C LYS A 93 -8.54 3.13 -16.78
N SER A 94 -8.66 3.88 -15.68
CA SER A 94 -7.57 4.61 -15.04
C SER A 94 -7.47 4.30 -13.54
N SER A 95 -6.27 4.33 -12.97
CA SER A 95 -6.06 4.32 -11.51
C SER A 95 -6.38 5.67 -10.85
N TYR A 96 -6.51 6.74 -11.61
CA TYR A 96 -6.64 8.11 -11.11
C TYR A 96 -7.77 8.30 -10.10
N ILE A 97 -8.92 7.67 -10.32
CA ILE A 97 -10.03 7.76 -9.38
C ILE A 97 -9.72 7.11 -8.03
N LEU A 98 -8.93 6.02 -8.03
CA LEU A 98 -8.49 5.35 -6.80
C LEU A 98 -7.48 6.21 -6.05
N ASP A 99 -6.55 6.85 -6.77
CA ASP A 99 -5.61 7.81 -6.20
C ASP A 99 -6.35 9.01 -5.59
N LYS A 100 -7.39 9.51 -6.25
CA LYS A 100 -8.27 10.56 -5.72
C LYS A 100 -9.04 10.12 -4.48
N TYR A 101 -9.47 8.85 -4.39
CA TYR A 101 -10.09 8.30 -3.18
C TYR A 101 -9.12 8.35 -2.00
N TYR A 102 -7.85 7.97 -2.21
CA TYR A 102 -6.83 8.11 -1.18
C TYR A 102 -6.64 9.57 -0.78
N ASN A 103 -6.52 10.47 -1.75
CA ASN A 103 -6.34 11.90 -1.47
C ASN A 103 -7.50 12.49 -0.69
N ALA A 104 -8.76 12.12 -1.00
CA ALA A 104 -9.93 12.57 -0.26
C ALA A 104 -9.86 12.14 1.23
N VAL A 105 -9.50 10.88 1.49
CA VAL A 105 -9.32 10.41 2.86
C VAL A 105 -8.15 11.12 3.54
N ARG A 106 -7.06 11.41 2.83
CA ARG A 106 -5.92 12.16 3.37
C ARG A 106 -6.32 13.57 3.81
N GLN A 107 -7.23 14.24 3.09
CA GLN A 107 -7.75 15.56 3.47
C GLN A 107 -8.66 15.50 4.70
N ILE A 108 -9.53 14.50 4.78
CA ILE A 108 -10.49 14.35 5.87
C ILE A 108 -9.83 13.86 7.16
N SER A 109 -8.93 12.88 7.03
CA SER A 109 -8.33 12.19 8.18
C SER A 109 -6.92 11.71 7.82
N TYR A 110 -5.97 12.61 7.96
CA TYR A 110 -4.56 12.38 7.61
C TYR A 110 -3.98 11.14 8.30
N ASP A 111 -4.24 10.95 9.57
CA ASP A 111 -3.77 9.83 10.39
C ASP A 111 -4.35 8.47 9.98
N LYS A 112 -5.52 8.46 9.32
CA LYS A 112 -6.16 7.24 8.81
C LYS A 112 -5.83 6.94 7.34
N SER A 113 -5.23 7.88 6.61
CA SER A 113 -5.02 7.76 5.16
C SER A 113 -4.15 6.57 4.78
N ASN A 114 -3.05 6.31 5.50
CA ASN A 114 -2.19 5.17 5.24
C ASN A 114 -2.89 3.83 5.50
N LEU A 115 -3.76 3.78 6.51
CA LEU A 115 -4.56 2.58 6.78
C LEU A 115 -5.64 2.40 5.71
N TYR A 116 -6.23 3.48 5.21
CA TYR A 116 -7.16 3.43 4.08
C TYR A 116 -6.48 2.89 2.81
N MET A 117 -5.28 3.38 2.46
CA MET A 117 -4.48 2.82 1.37
C MET A 117 -4.28 1.32 1.53
N ARG A 118 -3.92 0.89 2.74
CA ARG A 118 -3.76 -0.53 3.05
C ARG A 118 -5.05 -1.32 2.83
N ARG A 119 -6.22 -0.80 3.25
CA ARG A 119 -7.52 -1.47 3.07
C ARG A 119 -7.94 -1.56 1.61
N LEU A 120 -7.66 -0.53 0.79
CA LEU A 120 -7.87 -0.59 -0.66
C LEU A 120 -7.08 -1.74 -1.28
N LYS A 121 -5.79 -1.84 -0.97
CA LYS A 121 -4.93 -2.92 -1.50
C LYS A 121 -5.34 -4.30 -1.00
N GLU A 122 -5.70 -4.44 0.28
CA GLU A 122 -6.24 -5.69 0.82
C GLU A 122 -7.55 -6.09 0.12
N GLY A 123 -8.45 -5.15 -0.10
CA GLY A 123 -9.70 -5.36 -0.83
C GLY A 123 -9.44 -5.89 -2.23
N ALA A 124 -8.62 -5.18 -3.01
CA ALA A 124 -8.31 -5.56 -4.37
C ALA A 124 -7.57 -6.91 -4.46
N ILE A 125 -6.49 -7.07 -3.70
CA ILE A 125 -5.52 -8.14 -3.91
C ILE A 125 -5.87 -9.41 -3.13
N LEU A 126 -6.28 -9.26 -1.86
CA LEU A 126 -6.56 -10.40 -1.01
C LEU A 126 -8.01 -10.87 -1.11
N LYS A 127 -8.96 -9.93 -1.13
CA LYS A 127 -10.39 -10.25 -1.19
C LYS A 127 -10.94 -10.30 -2.62
N GLU A 128 -10.16 -9.83 -3.61
CA GLU A 128 -10.58 -9.75 -5.01
C GLU A 128 -11.84 -8.90 -5.22
N GLU A 129 -12.00 -7.85 -4.41
CA GLU A 129 -13.09 -6.88 -4.46
C GLU A 129 -12.84 -5.83 -5.55
N ASN A 130 -13.91 -5.34 -6.16
CA ASN A 130 -13.80 -4.18 -7.05
C ASN A 130 -13.73 -2.89 -6.22
N ILE A 131 -12.53 -2.39 -5.99
CA ILE A 131 -12.29 -1.19 -5.19
C ILE A 131 -12.73 0.12 -5.87
N TYR A 132 -13.23 0.09 -7.11
CA TYR A 132 -13.91 1.23 -7.72
C TYR A 132 -15.38 1.36 -7.25
N ASP A 133 -15.96 0.26 -6.73
CA ASP A 133 -17.34 0.25 -6.27
C ASP A 133 -17.51 1.07 -5.00
N MET A 134 -18.42 2.04 -5.05
CA MET A 134 -18.72 2.92 -3.92
C MET A 134 -19.26 2.18 -2.69
N GLN A 135 -19.84 0.99 -2.87
CA GLN A 135 -20.25 0.16 -1.74
C GLN A 135 -19.04 -0.41 -1.00
N VAL A 136 -18.01 -0.84 -1.74
CA VAL A 136 -16.71 -1.28 -1.15
C VAL A 136 -16.04 -0.11 -0.43
N GLN A 137 -16.04 1.08 -1.04
CA GLN A 137 -15.51 2.29 -0.40
C GLN A 137 -16.23 2.58 0.93
N LYS A 138 -17.56 2.52 0.93
CA LYS A 138 -18.37 2.74 2.13
C LYS A 138 -18.06 1.75 3.27
N GLU A 139 -17.78 0.51 2.93
CA GLU A 139 -17.41 -0.51 3.92
C GLU A 139 -16.02 -0.25 4.52
N ILE A 140 -15.05 0.12 3.68
CA ILE A 140 -13.70 0.50 4.14
C ILE A 140 -13.76 1.75 5.03
N LEU A 141 -14.47 2.79 4.59
CA LEU A 141 -14.60 4.04 5.36
C LEU A 141 -15.29 3.81 6.71
N LYS A 142 -16.32 2.98 6.73
CA LYS A 142 -17.00 2.58 7.98
C LYS A 142 -16.07 1.84 8.94
N GLU A 143 -15.22 0.93 8.43
CA GLU A 143 -14.21 0.25 9.26
C GLU A 143 -13.25 1.25 9.91
N LEU A 144 -12.94 2.33 9.20
CA LEU A 144 -12.03 3.37 9.64
C LEU A 144 -12.71 4.51 10.42
N ASP A 145 -13.99 4.41 10.67
CA ASP A 145 -14.76 5.48 11.31
C ASP A 145 -14.58 6.84 10.60
N ILE A 146 -14.80 6.82 9.28
CA ILE A 146 -14.81 8.00 8.39
C ILE A 146 -16.22 8.11 7.80
N ASP A 147 -16.81 9.31 7.86
CA ASP A 147 -18.14 9.54 7.31
C ASP A 147 -18.13 9.47 5.76
N PHE A 148 -19.08 8.74 5.20
CA PHE A 148 -19.17 8.54 3.77
C PHE A 148 -19.61 9.82 3.03
N ASN A 149 -20.40 10.69 3.66
CA ASN A 149 -20.83 11.93 3.04
C ASN A 149 -19.68 12.94 3.00
N ASP A 150 -18.85 12.99 4.05
CA ASP A 150 -17.65 13.81 4.04
C ASP A 150 -16.71 13.36 2.90
N PHE A 151 -16.53 12.06 2.75
CA PHE A 151 -15.73 11.49 1.66
C PHE A 151 -16.28 11.87 0.28
N THR A 152 -17.58 11.72 0.04
CA THR A 152 -18.17 12.06 -1.26
C THR A 152 -18.14 13.56 -1.54
N SER A 153 -18.31 14.39 -0.52
CA SER A 153 -18.19 15.84 -0.64
C SER A 153 -16.76 16.27 -0.98
N GLU A 154 -15.76 15.65 -0.36
CA GLU A 154 -14.35 15.95 -0.64
C GLU A 154 -13.97 15.57 -2.07
N LEU A 155 -14.55 14.50 -2.62
CA LEU A 155 -14.28 14.09 -4.01
C LEU A 155 -14.65 15.15 -5.05
N GLU A 156 -15.56 16.06 -4.76
CA GLU A 156 -15.95 17.14 -5.67
C GLU A 156 -14.81 18.15 -5.90
N PHE A 157 -13.88 18.25 -4.96
CA PHE A 157 -12.79 19.24 -4.97
C PHE A 157 -11.39 18.62 -5.08
N ILE A 158 -11.29 17.29 -5.13
CA ILE A 158 -10.02 16.56 -5.01
C ILE A 158 -9.08 16.69 -6.19
N ASP A 159 -9.55 17.18 -7.34
CA ASP A 159 -8.78 17.25 -8.59
C ASP A 159 -7.54 18.14 -8.43
N GLU A 160 -7.64 19.24 -7.69
CA GLU A 160 -6.51 20.16 -7.44
C GLU A 160 -5.44 19.47 -6.59
N ILE A 161 -5.83 18.78 -5.53
CA ILE A 161 -4.92 18.03 -4.65
C ILE A 161 -4.21 16.89 -5.42
N PHE A 162 -4.95 16.17 -6.26
CA PHE A 162 -4.35 15.13 -7.10
C PHE A 162 -3.38 15.71 -8.12
N LEU A 163 -3.69 16.88 -8.69
CA LEU A 163 -2.79 17.59 -9.59
C LEU A 163 -1.51 18.02 -8.88
N GLU A 164 -1.60 18.53 -7.63
CA GLU A 164 -0.43 18.90 -6.82
C GLU A 164 0.49 17.71 -6.59
N ASP A 165 -0.05 16.54 -6.23
CA ASP A 165 0.72 15.31 -6.06
C ASP A 165 1.46 14.94 -7.37
N ARG A 166 0.77 15.00 -8.52
CA ARG A 166 1.36 14.72 -9.83
C ARG A 166 2.43 15.75 -10.22
N MET A 167 2.22 17.03 -9.90
CA MET A 167 3.22 18.08 -10.12
C MET A 167 4.46 17.82 -9.26
N LEU A 168 4.29 17.44 -7.99
CA LEU A 168 5.40 17.07 -7.13
C LEU A 168 6.19 15.89 -7.72
N ALA A 169 5.49 14.85 -8.20
CA ALA A 169 6.13 13.71 -8.86
C ALA A 169 6.90 14.12 -10.12
N PHE A 170 6.35 15.06 -10.90
CA PHE A 170 7.00 15.61 -12.08
C PHE A 170 8.27 16.40 -11.72
N ASP A 171 8.22 17.27 -10.73
CA ASP A 171 9.36 18.11 -10.27
C ASP A 171 10.53 17.23 -9.81
N TYR A 172 10.25 16.12 -9.10
CA TYR A 172 11.25 15.14 -8.70
C TYR A 172 11.56 14.11 -9.79
N ARG A 173 10.97 14.24 -10.99
CA ARG A 173 11.14 13.31 -12.13
C ARG A 173 10.88 11.84 -11.75
N VAL A 174 9.86 11.62 -10.94
CA VAL A 174 9.38 10.27 -10.59
C VAL A 174 8.41 9.82 -11.67
N LYS A 175 8.90 9.04 -12.63
CA LYS A 175 8.09 8.50 -13.73
C LYS A 175 7.48 7.14 -13.37
N ASN A 176 8.21 6.36 -12.60
CA ASN A 176 7.81 5.02 -12.21
C ASN A 176 7.90 4.92 -10.68
N PRO A 177 6.77 4.84 -9.98
CA PRO A 177 6.77 4.58 -8.55
C PRO A 177 7.29 3.15 -8.27
N PRO A 178 7.70 2.85 -7.03
CA PRO A 178 7.77 3.77 -5.91
C PRO A 178 9.04 4.63 -5.91
N ALA A 179 8.98 5.77 -5.22
CA ALA A 179 10.16 6.56 -4.87
C ALA A 179 9.97 7.14 -3.47
N PHE A 180 11.07 7.47 -2.80
CA PHE A 180 11.08 7.91 -1.40
C PHE A 180 11.83 9.23 -1.30
N LEU A 181 11.19 10.24 -0.75
CA LEU A 181 11.74 11.57 -0.55
C LEU A 181 11.74 11.91 0.94
N ILE A 182 12.89 12.19 1.51
CA ILE A 182 12.96 12.78 2.85
C ILE A 182 12.56 14.26 2.73
N GLU A 183 11.47 14.63 3.42
CA GLU A 183 10.87 15.97 3.24
C GLU A 183 11.83 17.09 3.67
N ASP A 184 12.57 16.90 4.75
CA ASP A 184 13.40 17.94 5.36
C ASP A 184 14.58 18.38 4.47
N ASN A 185 15.29 17.45 3.86
CA ASN A 185 16.51 17.73 3.09
C ASN A 185 16.40 17.41 1.60
N LYS A 186 15.22 17.01 1.15
CA LYS A 186 14.91 16.69 -0.25
C LYS A 186 15.77 15.57 -0.86
N ARG A 187 16.30 14.66 -0.03
CA ARG A 187 16.99 13.44 -0.54
C ARG A 187 15.98 12.50 -1.13
N LEU A 188 16.25 12.03 -2.33
CA LEU A 188 15.38 11.15 -3.12
C LEU A 188 16.08 9.84 -3.47
N ILE A 189 15.39 8.72 -3.27
CA ILE A 189 15.79 7.40 -3.78
C ILE A 189 14.64 6.80 -4.58
N LYS A 190 14.90 6.15 -5.72
CA LYS A 190 13.88 5.63 -6.65
C LYS A 190 13.88 4.12 -6.73
N GLY A 191 12.72 3.58 -7.08
CA GLY A 191 12.46 2.15 -7.23
C GLY A 191 12.22 1.44 -5.90
N TYR A 192 11.73 0.21 -5.98
CA TYR A 192 11.53 -0.63 -4.80
C TYR A 192 12.83 -0.75 -3.99
N LYS A 193 12.70 -0.69 -2.67
CA LYS A 193 13.79 -0.81 -1.71
C LYS A 193 13.44 -1.83 -0.64
N SER A 194 14.42 -2.63 -0.24
CA SER A 194 14.29 -3.50 0.92
C SER A 194 14.25 -2.69 2.22
N TYR A 195 13.88 -3.36 3.30
CA TYR A 195 13.93 -2.76 4.65
C TYR A 195 15.35 -2.27 4.98
N GLU A 196 16.37 -3.07 4.68
CA GLU A 196 17.77 -2.72 4.93
C GLU A 196 18.25 -1.53 4.10
N ASP A 197 17.81 -1.43 2.84
CA ASP A 197 18.15 -0.30 1.97
C ASP A 197 17.53 1.01 2.48
N LEU A 198 16.27 0.95 2.93
CA LEU A 198 15.61 2.12 3.51
C LEU A 198 16.15 2.47 4.90
N CYS A 199 16.53 1.48 5.72
CA CYS A 199 17.25 1.76 6.95
C CYS A 199 18.55 2.54 6.68
N LYS A 200 19.38 2.10 5.73
CA LYS A 200 20.60 2.83 5.35
C LYS A 200 20.30 4.25 4.87
N PHE A 201 19.24 4.42 4.07
CA PHE A 201 18.82 5.72 3.57
C PHE A 201 18.38 6.65 4.70
N ILE A 202 17.76 6.11 5.75
CA ILE A 202 17.27 6.85 6.93
C ILE A 202 18.39 7.06 7.95
N ASP A 203 19.23 6.05 8.22
CA ASP A 203 20.30 6.09 9.22
C ASP A 203 21.36 7.18 8.92
N ASP A 204 21.45 7.66 7.66
CA ASP A 204 22.29 8.80 7.29
C ASP A 204 21.76 10.14 7.86
N GLU A 205 20.53 10.18 8.38
CA GLU A 205 19.91 11.38 8.93
C GLU A 205 20.23 11.56 10.42
N VAL A 206 20.58 12.78 10.79
CA VAL A 206 20.91 13.10 12.18
C VAL A 206 19.63 13.18 13.02
N GLY A 207 19.65 12.55 14.19
CA GLY A 207 18.62 12.73 15.24
C GLY A 207 17.45 11.77 15.18
N ILE A 208 17.51 10.72 14.35
CA ILE A 208 16.51 9.67 14.36
C ILE A 208 16.89 8.56 15.36
N GLU A 209 15.98 8.31 16.31
CA GLU A 209 16.14 7.22 17.25
C GLU A 209 15.70 5.89 16.65
N LYS A 210 16.63 4.93 16.61
CA LYS A 210 16.39 3.56 16.15
C LYS A 210 16.17 2.64 17.33
N ARG A 211 15.00 2.01 17.36
CA ARG A 211 14.67 0.98 18.36
C ARG A 211 15.44 -0.31 18.07
N GLU A 212 16.00 -0.92 19.10
CA GLU A 212 16.54 -2.27 18.99
C GLU A 212 15.38 -3.28 18.85
N ILE A 213 15.36 -4.03 17.76
CA ILE A 213 14.31 -5.01 17.47
C ILE A 213 14.77 -6.40 17.90
N ASN A 214 13.89 -7.10 18.63
CA ASN A 214 14.07 -8.50 19.01
C ASN A 214 12.70 -9.20 19.06
N ASP A 215 12.73 -10.52 19.11
CA ASP A 215 11.53 -11.37 19.02
C ASP A 215 10.49 -11.14 20.14
N SER A 216 10.87 -10.57 21.28
CA SER A 216 9.92 -10.24 22.36
C SER A 216 8.93 -9.14 21.96
N LEU A 217 9.23 -8.35 20.93
CA LEU A 217 8.42 -7.25 20.43
C LEU A 217 7.37 -7.69 19.40
N LEU A 218 7.35 -8.96 18.99
CA LEU A 218 6.41 -9.45 17.97
C LEU A 218 4.94 -9.25 18.38
N VAL A 219 4.60 -9.44 19.65
CA VAL A 219 3.24 -9.21 20.17
C VAL A 219 2.84 -7.74 20.02
N GLU A 220 3.76 -6.82 20.33
CA GLU A 220 3.54 -5.38 20.17
C GLU A 220 3.36 -5.01 18.70
N PHE A 221 4.18 -5.56 17.80
CA PHE A 221 4.06 -5.35 16.36
C PHE A 221 2.68 -5.76 15.84
N ILE A 222 2.23 -6.98 16.18
CA ILE A 222 0.91 -7.48 15.77
C ILE A 222 -0.22 -6.63 16.38
N SER A 223 -0.06 -6.15 17.61
CA SER A 223 -1.03 -5.25 18.26
C SER A 223 -1.13 -3.91 17.55
N THR A 224 0.01 -3.37 17.11
CA THR A 224 0.07 -2.04 16.47
C THR A 224 -0.61 -2.03 15.11
N PHE A 225 -0.41 -3.07 14.30
CA PHE A 225 -0.83 -3.07 12.89
C PHE A 225 -2.10 -3.88 12.58
N SER A 226 -2.64 -4.63 13.54
CA SER A 226 -3.87 -5.43 13.45
C SER A 226 -3.89 -6.51 12.36
N HIS A 227 -4.00 -6.17 11.09
CA HIS A 227 -3.94 -7.11 9.96
C HIS A 227 -2.49 -7.29 9.52
N VAL A 228 -1.79 -8.28 10.07
CA VAL A 228 -0.37 -8.50 9.79
C VAL A 228 -0.19 -9.79 9.01
N LEU A 229 0.46 -9.71 7.85
CA LEU A 229 0.81 -10.86 7.02
C LEU A 229 2.11 -11.51 7.54
N LYS A 230 2.31 -12.80 7.23
CA LYS A 230 3.55 -13.52 7.58
C LYS A 230 4.77 -12.83 6.97
N GLU A 231 4.64 -12.35 5.76
CA GLU A 231 5.70 -11.66 5.02
C GLU A 231 6.15 -10.37 5.73
N GLU A 232 5.23 -9.66 6.38
CA GLU A 232 5.53 -8.47 7.19
C GLU A 232 6.27 -8.83 8.47
N ILE A 233 5.84 -9.89 9.15
CA ILE A 233 6.48 -10.40 10.36
C ILE A 233 7.93 -10.80 10.07
N ASN A 234 8.16 -11.50 8.98
CA ASN A 234 9.47 -12.03 8.61
C ASN A 234 10.51 -10.95 8.26
N ILE A 235 10.10 -9.67 8.12
CA ILE A 235 11.04 -8.57 7.95
C ILE A 235 11.83 -8.29 9.23
N LEU A 236 11.19 -8.40 10.38
CA LEU A 236 11.76 -8.02 11.68
C LEU A 236 11.95 -9.18 12.66
N PHE A 237 11.19 -10.25 12.50
CA PHE A 237 11.07 -11.32 13.50
C PHE A 237 11.31 -12.70 12.89
N SER A 238 11.72 -13.65 13.72
CA SER A 238 11.95 -15.03 13.30
C SER A 238 10.64 -15.81 13.15
N GLU A 239 10.59 -16.77 12.21
CA GLU A 239 9.47 -17.71 12.10
C GLU A 239 9.25 -18.51 13.39
N GLN A 240 10.32 -18.84 14.10
CA GLN A 240 10.26 -19.56 15.36
C GLN A 240 9.45 -18.80 16.41
N SER A 241 9.59 -17.48 16.48
CA SER A 241 8.83 -16.63 17.40
C SER A 241 7.35 -16.59 17.05
N LEU A 242 7.02 -16.50 15.77
CA LEU A 242 5.64 -16.59 15.29
C LEU A 242 4.99 -17.93 15.67
N ASP A 243 5.68 -19.05 15.40
CA ASP A 243 5.22 -20.40 15.75
C ASP A 243 5.02 -20.58 17.25
N ASN A 244 5.92 -20.03 18.05
CA ASN A 244 5.84 -20.10 19.51
C ASN A 244 4.60 -19.35 20.03
N LEU A 245 4.30 -18.15 19.49
CA LEU A 245 3.11 -17.39 19.88
C LEU A 245 1.81 -18.08 19.47
N LEU A 246 1.78 -18.71 18.29
CA LEU A 246 0.64 -19.53 17.84
C LEU A 246 0.41 -20.72 18.77
N LYS A 247 1.47 -21.49 19.10
CA LYS A 247 1.39 -22.64 20.03
C LYS A 247 0.96 -22.23 21.44
N GLN A 248 1.32 -21.02 21.88
CA GLN A 248 0.91 -20.46 23.16
C GLN A 248 -0.53 -19.90 23.15
N GLY A 249 -1.20 -19.87 21.99
CA GLY A 249 -2.54 -19.27 21.84
C GLY A 249 -2.58 -17.75 22.06
N LYS A 250 -1.44 -17.06 22.00
CA LYS A 250 -1.37 -15.59 22.16
C LYS A 250 -1.81 -14.83 20.93
N ILE A 251 -1.66 -15.45 19.78
CA ILE A 251 -2.08 -14.92 18.47
C ILE A 251 -2.90 -15.97 17.74
N LEU A 252 -3.73 -15.50 16.80
CA LEU A 252 -4.56 -16.32 15.93
C LEU A 252 -4.18 -16.07 14.49
N GLU A 253 -4.07 -17.13 13.70
CA GLU A 253 -4.04 -17.07 12.25
C GLU A 253 -5.48 -17.07 11.73
N LYS A 254 -5.83 -16.16 10.87
CA LYS A 254 -7.12 -16.09 10.18
C LYS A 254 -6.92 -16.02 8.68
N THR A 255 -7.75 -16.71 7.94
CA THR A 255 -7.85 -16.52 6.49
C THR A 255 -8.50 -15.16 6.21
N PHE A 256 -7.89 -14.37 5.35
CA PHE A 256 -8.38 -13.08 4.92
C PHE A 256 -8.27 -13.02 3.38
N GLY A 257 -9.39 -13.26 2.72
CA GLY A 257 -9.37 -13.46 1.28
C GLY A 257 -8.46 -14.61 0.87
N ASN A 258 -7.50 -14.35 0.01
CA ASN A 258 -6.47 -15.31 -0.43
C ASN A 258 -5.18 -15.28 0.42
N GLY A 259 -5.11 -14.42 1.43
CA GLY A 259 -3.99 -14.29 2.37
C GLY A 259 -4.29 -14.87 3.75
N LYS A 260 -3.26 -14.88 4.58
CA LYS A 260 -3.35 -15.21 6.01
C LYS A 260 -2.88 -14.02 6.82
N ILE A 261 -3.69 -13.61 7.78
CA ILE A 261 -3.35 -12.55 8.72
C ILE A 261 -3.20 -13.11 10.12
N TYR A 262 -2.35 -12.44 10.88
CA TYR A 262 -2.12 -12.73 12.30
C TYR A 262 -2.67 -11.58 13.14
N GLN A 263 -3.38 -11.94 14.20
CA GLN A 263 -4.02 -11.02 15.13
C GLN A 263 -3.80 -11.50 16.56
N LEU A 264 -3.90 -10.60 17.52
CA LEU A 264 -3.91 -11.00 18.92
C LEU A 264 -5.13 -11.87 19.22
N ALA A 265 -4.95 -12.90 20.03
CA ALA A 265 -6.07 -13.65 20.59
C ALA A 265 -6.87 -12.72 21.50
N SER A 266 -8.18 -12.62 21.30
CA SER A 266 -9.06 -11.92 22.25
C SER A 266 -8.96 -12.57 23.62
N LYS A 267 -8.78 -11.78 24.67
CA LYS A 267 -8.83 -12.24 26.05
C LYS A 267 -10.22 -12.70 26.41
#